data_7d5e3f64ba7eeaf9561629e8d1ff076c
#
_entry.id   7d5e3f64ba7eeaf9561629e8d1ff076c
#
_cell.length_a   1.000
_cell.length_b   1.000
_cell.length_c   1.000
_cell.angle_alpha   90.00
_cell.angle_beta   90.00
_cell.angle_gamma   90.00
#
_symmetry.space_group_name_H-M   'P 1'
#
loop_
_entity.id
_entity.type
_entity.pdbx_description
1 polymer ?
#
loop_
_entity_poly.entity_id
_entity_poly.type
_entity_poly.pdbx_seq_one_letter_code
_entity_poly.pdbx_strand_id
1 'polypeptide(L)'
;MEKVYEYAAAVLAEVKRAIAGKDACITKAFATILAGGHILIEDVPGVGKTTLAIAFSRVMGLLDHRVQFTPDVLPADIVGFNMYQKETGQFVYHPGTIMCNLFLADEINRTSPKTQSALLEVMEEGKVTVDGVSRKVPQPKSAAAVCCHCNTESQRQCGNAASSGITAGSVHDLHEHGVPGSAE
;
A
#
# COMPACT_ATOMS: atom_id res chain seq x y z
N MET A 1 16.16 -23.35 5.55
CA MET A 1 14.75 -23.13 5.95
C MET A 1 14.66 -22.64 7.39
N GLU A 2 15.39 -23.22 8.33
CA GLU A 2 15.39 -22.85 9.75
C GLU A 2 15.66 -21.37 10.02
N LYS A 3 16.70 -20.79 9.42
CA LYS A 3 17.03 -19.35 9.55
C LYS A 3 15.93 -18.41 9.05
N VAL A 4 15.16 -18.80 8.03
CA VAL A 4 14.04 -17.97 7.52
C VAL A 4 12.88 -17.97 8.50
N TYR A 5 12.60 -19.12 9.11
CA TYR A 5 11.58 -19.25 10.14
C TYR A 5 11.94 -18.45 11.39
N GLU A 6 13.18 -18.53 11.86
CA GLU A 6 13.69 -17.77 13.01
C GLU A 6 13.56 -16.26 12.76
N TYR A 7 13.96 -15.78 11.57
CA TYR A 7 13.81 -14.39 11.18
C TYR A 7 12.34 -13.94 11.16
N ALA A 8 11.47 -14.74 10.54
CA ALA A 8 10.03 -14.44 10.48
C ALA A 8 9.41 -14.38 11.88
N ALA A 9 9.76 -15.31 12.76
CA ALA A 9 9.29 -15.34 14.13
C ALA A 9 9.78 -14.11 14.92
N ALA A 10 11.04 -13.70 14.75
CA ALA A 10 11.60 -12.52 15.38
C ALA A 10 10.90 -11.23 14.93
N VAL A 11 10.66 -11.06 13.61
CA VAL A 11 9.92 -9.91 13.07
C VAL A 11 8.52 -9.85 13.65
N LEU A 12 7.79 -10.96 13.66
CA LEU A 12 6.44 -11.01 14.21
C LEU A 12 6.41 -10.69 15.71
N ALA A 13 7.37 -11.21 16.47
CA ALA A 13 7.47 -10.95 17.90
C ALA A 13 7.67 -9.45 18.18
N GLU A 14 8.59 -8.79 17.47
CA GLU A 14 8.84 -7.36 17.65
C GLU A 14 7.64 -6.48 17.23
N VAL A 15 6.98 -6.79 16.11
CA VAL A 15 5.78 -6.05 15.69
C VAL A 15 4.64 -6.23 16.69
N LYS A 16 4.43 -7.44 17.23
CA LYS A 16 3.42 -7.72 18.26
C LYS A 16 3.69 -7.00 19.58
N ARG A 17 4.95 -6.71 19.90
CA ARG A 17 5.30 -5.87 21.08
C ARG A 17 4.84 -4.42 20.89
N ALA A 18 4.90 -3.90 19.65
CA ALA A 18 4.48 -2.54 19.33
C ALA A 18 2.95 -2.39 19.25
N ILE A 19 2.24 -3.47 18.90
CA ILE A 19 0.79 -3.45 18.67
C ILE A 19 0.15 -4.63 19.39
N ALA A 20 -0.56 -4.33 20.47
CA ALA A 20 -1.26 -5.35 21.25
C ALA A 20 -2.65 -5.68 20.68
N GLY A 21 -3.06 -6.94 20.79
CA GLY A 21 -4.43 -7.39 20.55
C GLY A 21 -4.84 -7.58 19.09
N LYS A 22 -3.89 -7.52 18.12
CA LYS A 22 -4.17 -7.69 16.68
C LYS A 22 -3.32 -8.78 16.02
N ASP A 23 -3.01 -9.86 16.74
CA ASP A 23 -2.09 -10.90 16.30
C ASP A 23 -2.42 -11.51 14.94
N ALA A 24 -3.69 -11.82 14.68
CA ALA A 24 -4.12 -12.36 13.40
C ALA A 24 -3.91 -11.38 12.24
N CYS A 25 -4.21 -10.10 12.47
CA CYS A 25 -4.00 -9.03 11.50
C CYS A 25 -2.52 -8.85 11.19
N ILE A 26 -1.67 -8.81 12.22
CA ILE A 26 -0.21 -8.68 12.08
C ILE A 26 0.35 -9.85 11.27
N THR A 27 -0.07 -11.07 11.56
CA THR A 27 0.40 -12.27 10.84
C THR A 27 -0.03 -12.26 9.37
N LYS A 28 -1.28 -11.90 9.07
CA LYS A 28 -1.76 -11.76 7.69
C LYS A 28 -1.00 -10.66 6.94
N ALA A 29 -0.82 -9.49 7.56
CA ALA A 29 -0.07 -8.39 6.97
C ALA A 29 1.38 -8.82 6.67
N PHE A 30 2.04 -9.49 7.58
CA PHE A 30 3.40 -9.99 7.38
C PHE A 30 3.47 -11.01 6.23
N ALA A 31 2.55 -11.96 6.17
CA ALA A 31 2.48 -12.94 5.09
C ALA A 31 2.29 -12.27 3.72
N THR A 32 1.42 -11.24 3.65
CA THR A 32 1.20 -10.46 2.41
C THR A 32 2.46 -9.68 2.02
N ILE A 33 3.13 -9.05 2.98
CA ILE A 33 4.41 -8.37 2.75
C ILE A 33 5.44 -9.36 2.19
N LEU A 34 5.58 -10.54 2.75
CA LEU A 34 6.51 -11.56 2.26
C LEU A 34 6.16 -12.09 0.86
N ALA A 35 4.87 -12.16 0.54
CA ALA A 35 4.39 -12.61 -0.76
C ALA A 35 4.50 -11.54 -1.87
N GLY A 36 4.89 -10.31 -1.56
CA GLY A 36 4.89 -9.23 -2.53
C GLY A 36 3.51 -8.67 -2.85
N GLY A 37 2.55 -8.89 -1.96
CA GLY A 37 1.17 -8.50 -2.17
C GLY A 37 0.83 -7.12 -1.61
N HIS A 38 -0.41 -6.71 -1.83
CA HIS A 38 -0.96 -5.45 -1.33
C HIS A 38 -1.99 -5.72 -0.23
N ILE A 39 -2.10 -4.79 0.71
CA ILE A 39 -3.00 -4.92 1.86
C ILE A 39 -4.00 -3.77 1.82
N LEU A 40 -5.28 -4.11 1.85
CA LEU A 40 -6.35 -3.16 2.14
C LEU A 40 -6.72 -3.28 3.62
N ILE A 41 -6.57 -2.19 4.36
CA ILE A 41 -6.96 -2.13 5.77
C ILE A 41 -8.19 -1.26 5.89
N GLU A 42 -9.33 -1.88 6.08
CA GLU A 42 -10.59 -1.22 6.38
C GLU A 42 -10.81 -1.27 7.90
N ASP A 43 -10.80 -0.11 8.55
CA ASP A 43 -11.03 -0.04 10.00
C ASP A 43 -11.34 1.40 10.44
N VAL A 44 -11.88 1.54 11.64
CA VAL A 44 -12.18 2.85 12.25
C VAL A 44 -10.90 3.70 12.38
N PRO A 45 -10.98 5.03 12.27
CA PRO A 45 -9.85 5.91 12.51
C PRO A 45 -9.25 5.70 13.91
N GLY A 46 -7.91 5.74 14.02
CA GLY A 46 -7.21 5.64 15.31
C GLY A 46 -6.79 4.24 15.76
N VAL A 47 -7.11 3.18 15.03
CA VAL A 47 -6.79 1.78 15.43
C VAL A 47 -5.34 1.33 15.13
N GLY A 48 -4.42 2.25 14.84
CA GLY A 48 -3.00 1.91 14.71
C GLY A 48 -2.56 1.40 13.34
N LYS A 49 -3.29 1.70 12.25
CA LYS A 49 -2.91 1.32 10.88
C LYS A 49 -1.54 1.85 10.48
N THR A 50 -1.32 3.14 10.69
CA THR A 50 -0.02 3.78 10.45
C THR A 50 1.07 3.20 11.33
N THR A 51 0.75 2.90 12.60
CA THR A 51 1.68 2.27 13.53
C THR A 51 2.11 0.89 13.05
N LEU A 52 1.19 0.12 12.45
CA LEU A 52 1.48 -1.20 11.89
C LEU A 52 2.48 -1.11 10.73
N ALA A 53 2.24 -0.20 9.77
CA ALA A 53 3.16 0.00 8.65
C ALA A 53 4.54 0.44 9.12
N ILE A 54 4.61 1.43 10.04
CA ILE A 54 5.87 1.91 10.61
C ILE A 54 6.58 0.81 11.41
N ALA A 55 5.86 -0.03 12.15
CA ALA A 55 6.46 -1.14 12.88
C ALA A 55 7.13 -2.13 11.92
N PHE A 56 6.47 -2.52 10.84
CA PHE A 56 7.05 -3.38 9.81
C PHE A 56 8.25 -2.73 9.13
N SER A 57 8.14 -1.46 8.73
CA SER A 57 9.26 -0.79 8.06
C SER A 57 10.51 -0.75 8.95
N ARG A 58 10.36 -0.44 10.22
CA ARG A 58 11.49 -0.38 11.18
C ARG A 58 12.09 -1.74 11.47
N VAL A 59 11.25 -2.74 11.74
CA VAL A 59 11.72 -4.08 12.10
C VAL A 59 12.38 -4.77 10.91
N MET A 60 11.87 -4.55 9.70
CA MET A 60 12.39 -5.16 8.48
C MET A 60 13.45 -4.30 7.77
N GLY A 61 13.73 -3.08 8.24
CA GLY A 61 14.68 -2.15 7.62
C GLY A 61 14.23 -1.68 6.23
N LEU A 62 12.93 -1.45 6.02
CA LEU A 62 12.37 -1.02 4.75
C LEU A 62 12.31 0.51 4.68
N LEU A 63 12.55 1.05 3.48
CA LEU A 63 12.26 2.45 3.18
C LEU A 63 10.74 2.58 3.05
N ASP A 64 10.11 3.34 3.95
CA ASP A 64 8.69 3.60 3.92
C ASP A 64 8.38 5.04 3.53
N HIS A 65 7.31 5.21 2.75
CA HIS A 65 6.69 6.50 2.50
C HIS A 65 5.20 6.44 2.85
N ARG A 66 4.71 7.53 3.43
CA ARG A 66 3.29 7.71 3.74
C ARG A 66 2.76 8.90 2.97
N VAL A 67 1.64 8.70 2.29
CA VAL A 67 0.89 9.76 1.62
C VAL A 67 -0.53 9.75 2.13
N GLN A 68 -1.00 10.90 2.62
CA GLN A 68 -2.42 11.13 2.85
C GLN A 68 -3.02 11.71 1.59
N PHE A 69 -3.92 10.95 0.97
CA PHE A 69 -4.55 11.38 -0.27
C PHE A 69 -5.61 12.44 -0.01
N THR A 70 -5.51 13.52 -0.78
CA THR A 70 -6.46 14.63 -0.85
C THR A 70 -6.79 14.89 -2.32
N PRO A 71 -7.82 15.70 -2.63
CA PRO A 71 -8.14 16.06 -4.01
C PRO A 71 -6.99 16.73 -4.77
N ASP A 72 -6.06 17.36 -4.06
CA ASP A 72 -4.93 18.10 -4.63
C ASP A 72 -3.73 17.22 -5.01
N VAL A 73 -3.69 15.96 -4.54
CA VAL A 73 -2.59 15.02 -4.86
C VAL A 73 -2.65 14.65 -6.34
N LEU A 74 -1.57 14.96 -7.06
CA LEU A 74 -1.45 14.69 -8.49
C LEU A 74 -0.79 13.32 -8.75
N PRO A 75 -1.04 12.70 -9.90
CA PRO A 75 -0.31 11.48 -10.31
C PRO A 75 1.21 11.67 -10.27
N ALA A 76 1.71 12.84 -10.68
CA ALA A 76 3.14 13.16 -10.68
C ALA A 76 3.77 13.13 -9.28
N ASP A 77 3.02 13.44 -8.22
CA ASP A 77 3.52 13.36 -6.84
C ASP A 77 3.76 11.90 -6.43
N ILE A 78 3.01 10.98 -7.02
CA ILE A 78 3.09 9.54 -6.72
C ILE A 78 4.17 8.89 -7.59
N VAL A 79 4.08 9.04 -8.91
CA VAL A 79 4.96 8.32 -9.86
C VAL A 79 6.24 9.08 -10.19
N GLY A 80 6.31 10.38 -9.89
CA GLY A 80 7.41 11.26 -10.25
C GLY A 80 7.20 11.96 -11.59
N PHE A 81 8.16 12.78 -11.97
CA PHE A 81 8.12 13.58 -13.20
C PHE A 81 9.54 13.88 -13.71
N ASN A 82 9.65 14.27 -14.98
CA ASN A 82 10.90 14.77 -15.54
C ASN A 82 10.94 16.30 -15.45
N MET A 83 12.05 16.84 -14.95
CA MET A 83 12.31 18.27 -14.90
C MET A 83 13.49 18.64 -15.79
N TYR A 84 13.35 19.69 -16.59
CA TYR A 84 14.42 20.19 -17.41
C TYR A 84 15.43 20.98 -16.55
N GLN A 85 16.69 20.53 -16.58
CA GLN A 85 17.82 21.22 -15.92
C GLN A 85 18.51 22.13 -16.91
N LYS A 86 18.47 23.43 -16.66
CA LYS A 86 19.09 24.46 -17.55
C LYS A 86 20.60 24.34 -17.62
N GLU A 87 21.24 23.93 -16.52
CA GLU A 87 22.69 23.80 -16.42
C GLU A 87 23.24 22.68 -17.31
N THR A 88 22.51 21.58 -17.43
CA THR A 88 22.94 20.40 -18.19
C THR A 88 22.25 20.29 -19.55
N GLY A 89 21.19 21.05 -19.80
CA GLY A 89 20.36 20.95 -20.98
C GLY A 89 19.57 19.63 -21.09
N GLN A 90 19.39 18.90 -20.01
CA GLN A 90 18.79 17.58 -19.99
C GLN A 90 17.55 17.50 -19.10
N PHE A 91 16.66 16.56 -19.43
CA PHE A 91 15.57 16.19 -18.54
C PHE A 91 16.06 15.19 -17.49
N VAL A 92 15.84 15.51 -16.21
CA VAL A 92 16.19 14.65 -15.08
C VAL A 92 14.93 14.18 -14.39
N TYR A 93 14.84 12.88 -14.18
CA TYR A 93 13.72 12.28 -13.47
C TYR A 93 13.79 12.57 -11.97
N HIS A 94 12.71 13.14 -11.44
CA HIS A 94 12.48 13.31 -10.02
C HIS A 94 11.54 12.19 -9.55
N PRO A 95 12.02 11.28 -8.69
CA PRO A 95 11.21 10.16 -8.22
C PRO A 95 10.02 10.63 -7.39
N GLY A 96 8.87 10.02 -7.61
CA GLY A 96 7.68 10.23 -6.80
C GLY A 96 7.72 9.43 -5.49
N THR A 97 6.72 9.65 -4.67
CA THR A 97 6.63 9.06 -3.32
C THR A 97 6.48 7.55 -3.32
N ILE A 98 6.01 6.95 -4.43
CA ILE A 98 5.89 5.49 -4.59
C ILE A 98 7.25 4.76 -4.67
N MET A 99 8.34 5.52 -4.90
CA MET A 99 9.68 4.94 -5.04
C MET A 99 10.27 4.57 -3.68
N CYS A 100 9.63 3.62 -3.01
CA CYS A 100 10.00 3.10 -1.69
C CYS A 100 9.71 1.59 -1.60
N ASN A 101 10.07 0.97 -0.47
CA ASN A 101 9.84 -0.46 -0.25
C ASN A 101 8.45 -0.74 0.36
N LEU A 102 7.96 0.16 1.19
CA LEU A 102 6.66 0.07 1.84
C LEU A 102 5.93 1.40 1.65
N PHE A 103 4.85 1.38 0.88
CA PHE A 103 4.05 2.58 0.62
C PHE A 103 2.74 2.53 1.39
N LEU A 104 2.49 3.53 2.24
CA LEU A 104 1.25 3.67 2.99
C LEU A 104 0.38 4.75 2.35
N ALA A 105 -0.71 4.33 1.73
CA ALA A 105 -1.71 5.21 1.14
C ALA A 105 -2.89 5.39 2.10
N ASP A 106 -3.03 6.57 2.67
CA ASP A 106 -4.17 6.90 3.54
C ASP A 106 -5.24 7.64 2.74
N GLU A 107 -6.51 7.25 2.92
CA GLU A 107 -7.70 7.90 2.34
C GLU A 107 -7.66 8.02 0.80
N ILE A 108 -7.24 6.96 0.12
CA ILE A 108 -7.08 6.91 -1.35
C ILE A 108 -8.39 7.27 -2.11
N ASN A 109 -9.55 7.06 -1.50
CA ASN A 109 -10.85 7.39 -2.08
C ASN A 109 -11.09 8.91 -2.20
N ARG A 110 -10.27 9.75 -1.55
CA ARG A 110 -10.42 11.22 -1.59
C ARG A 110 -9.71 11.87 -2.77
N THR A 111 -8.79 11.17 -3.43
CA THR A 111 -8.05 11.73 -4.56
C THR A 111 -8.77 11.55 -5.90
N SER A 112 -8.25 12.19 -6.94
CA SER A 112 -8.81 12.13 -8.28
C SER A 112 -8.75 10.71 -8.88
N PRO A 113 -9.68 10.32 -9.77
CA PRO A 113 -9.62 9.04 -10.47
C PRO A 113 -8.31 8.82 -11.24
N LYS A 114 -7.69 9.89 -11.74
CA LYS A 114 -6.38 9.81 -12.41
C LYS A 114 -5.28 9.36 -11.46
N THR A 115 -5.24 9.90 -10.25
CA THR A 115 -4.24 9.55 -9.23
C THR A 115 -4.47 8.12 -8.74
N GLN A 116 -5.74 7.73 -8.56
CA GLN A 116 -6.09 6.34 -8.22
C GLN A 116 -5.63 5.37 -9.30
N SER A 117 -5.89 5.66 -10.58
CA SER A 117 -5.46 4.82 -11.70
C SER A 117 -3.93 4.71 -11.78
N ALA A 118 -3.19 5.80 -11.57
CA ALA A 118 -1.73 5.76 -11.55
C ALA A 118 -1.18 4.88 -10.42
N LEU A 119 -1.81 4.92 -9.23
CA LEU A 119 -1.42 4.04 -8.14
C LEU A 119 -1.73 2.57 -8.43
N LEU A 120 -2.93 2.27 -8.96
CA LEU A 120 -3.33 0.92 -9.35
C LEU A 120 -2.40 0.32 -10.42
N GLU A 121 -2.00 1.12 -11.42
CA GLU A 121 -1.03 0.70 -12.43
C GLU A 121 0.30 0.28 -11.78
N VAL A 122 0.80 1.09 -10.84
CA VAL A 122 2.05 0.75 -10.13
C VAL A 122 1.90 -0.50 -9.28
N MET A 123 0.75 -0.69 -8.63
CA MET A 123 0.47 -1.89 -7.84
C MET A 123 0.44 -3.15 -8.72
N GLU A 124 -0.15 -3.07 -9.92
CA GLU A 124 -0.27 -4.19 -10.84
C GLU A 124 1.06 -4.52 -11.53
N GLU A 125 1.76 -3.49 -12.04
CA GLU A 125 2.95 -3.68 -12.87
C GLU A 125 4.28 -3.67 -12.09
N GLY A 126 4.30 -3.16 -10.86
CA GLY A 126 5.52 -2.99 -10.06
C GLY A 126 6.53 -1.99 -10.64
N LYS A 127 6.06 -1.11 -11.52
CA LYS A 127 6.87 -0.09 -12.20
C LYS A 127 6.08 1.19 -12.43
N VAL A 128 6.80 2.30 -12.60
CA VAL A 128 6.24 3.58 -13.02
C VAL A 128 6.72 3.90 -14.44
N THR A 129 5.83 4.46 -15.26
CA THR A 129 6.18 4.92 -16.61
C THR A 129 5.98 6.42 -16.70
N VAL A 130 7.07 7.16 -16.93
CA VAL A 130 7.07 8.62 -17.08
C VAL A 130 7.76 8.98 -18.40
N ASP A 131 7.04 9.70 -19.26
CA ASP A 131 7.50 10.11 -20.60
C ASP A 131 8.06 8.93 -21.42
N GLY A 132 7.37 7.78 -21.38
CA GLY A 132 7.76 6.58 -22.13
C GLY A 132 8.91 5.78 -21.52
N VAL A 133 9.48 6.21 -20.38
CA VAL A 133 10.56 5.48 -19.68
C VAL A 133 10.00 4.78 -18.47
N SER A 134 10.03 3.44 -18.50
CA SER A 134 9.59 2.61 -17.37
C SER A 134 10.72 2.39 -16.36
N ARG A 135 10.42 2.59 -15.08
CA ARG A 135 11.33 2.41 -13.95
C ARG A 135 10.70 1.48 -12.93
N LYS A 136 11.44 0.46 -12.49
CA LYS A 136 10.97 -0.44 -11.44
C LYS A 136 10.88 0.29 -10.11
N VAL A 137 9.77 0.06 -9.41
CA VAL A 137 9.65 0.49 -8.01
C VAL A 137 10.57 -0.38 -7.16
N PRO A 138 11.33 0.21 -6.21
CA PRO A 138 12.14 -0.56 -5.29
C PRO A 138 11.23 -1.51 -4.52
N GLN A 139 11.35 -2.80 -4.81
CA GLN A 139 10.67 -3.79 -4.01
C GLN A 139 11.61 -4.19 -2.89
N PRO A 140 11.14 -4.43 -1.66
CA PRO A 140 11.92 -5.21 -0.73
C PRO A 140 12.25 -6.50 -1.44
N LYS A 141 13.33 -7.18 -1.09
CA LYS A 141 13.61 -8.54 -1.61
C LYS A 141 12.43 -9.50 -1.38
N SER A 142 11.37 -8.98 -0.76
CA SER A 142 10.03 -9.53 -0.57
C SER A 142 9.06 -8.38 -0.25
N ALA A 143 8.29 -7.92 -1.23
CA ALA A 143 7.04 -7.17 -1.17
C ALA A 143 7.04 -5.62 -1.15
N ALA A 144 6.24 -5.06 -2.04
CA ALA A 144 5.62 -3.75 -1.83
C ALA A 144 4.25 -3.96 -1.18
N ALA A 145 4.02 -3.40 -0.02
CA ALA A 145 2.69 -3.38 0.58
C ALA A 145 2.10 -1.98 0.42
N VAL A 146 0.92 -1.89 -0.13
CA VAL A 146 0.12 -0.67 -0.13
C VAL A 146 -1.03 -0.87 0.84
N CYS A 147 -1.07 -0.06 1.88
CA CYS A 147 -2.20 -0.02 2.81
C CYS A 147 -3.13 1.10 2.37
N CYS A 148 -4.33 0.76 1.92
CA CYS A 148 -5.36 1.73 1.58
C CYS A 148 -6.36 1.81 2.73
N HIS A 149 -6.79 3.03 3.06
CA HIS A 149 -7.87 3.26 4.00
C HIS A 149 -9.06 3.86 3.26
N CYS A 150 -10.22 3.21 3.33
CA CYS A 150 -11.48 3.79 2.93
C CYS A 150 -12.22 4.32 4.16
N ASN A 151 -12.71 5.54 4.08
CA ASN A 151 -13.45 6.17 5.18
C ASN A 151 -14.87 5.61 5.25
N THR A 152 -15.42 5.52 6.46
CA THR A 152 -16.66 4.81 6.84
C THR A 152 -17.96 5.32 6.22
N GLU A 153 -17.96 6.32 5.36
CA GLU A 153 -19.21 6.79 4.72
C GLU A 153 -19.78 5.80 3.67
N SER A 154 -18.95 4.94 3.08
CA SER A 154 -19.40 3.89 2.17
C SER A 154 -19.99 2.65 2.89
N GLN A 155 -19.83 2.52 4.20
CA GLN A 155 -20.38 1.39 4.96
C GLN A 155 -21.92 1.43 5.11
N ARG A 156 -22.57 2.55 4.81
CA ARG A 156 -24.04 2.62 4.83
C ARG A 156 -24.71 1.96 3.64
N GLN A 157 -23.95 1.59 2.58
CA GLN A 157 -24.48 0.88 1.42
C GLN A 157 -24.17 -0.62 1.38
N CYS A 158 -23.19 -1.09 2.14
CA CYS A 158 -22.96 -2.52 2.35
C CYS A 158 -23.46 -2.91 3.73
N GLY A 159 -24.58 -3.63 3.76
CA GLY A 159 -25.27 -4.02 4.97
C GLY A 159 -24.37 -4.76 5.98
N ASN A 160 -24.52 -4.40 7.26
CA ASN A 160 -24.18 -5.10 8.48
C ASN A 160 -23.28 -6.34 8.37
N ALA A 161 -21.98 -6.14 8.25
CA ALA A 161 -21.00 -7.13 8.64
C ALA A 161 -19.90 -6.42 9.44
N ALA A 162 -20.14 -6.30 10.73
CA ALA A 162 -19.15 -5.84 11.69
C ALA A 162 -18.08 -6.92 11.85
N SER A 163 -17.00 -6.80 11.11
CA SER A 163 -15.72 -7.39 11.49
C SER A 163 -14.62 -6.55 10.89
N SER A 164 -13.88 -5.84 11.75
CA SER A 164 -12.62 -5.21 11.39
C SER A 164 -11.72 -6.26 10.73
N GLY A 165 -11.54 -6.17 9.42
CA GLY A 165 -10.82 -7.16 8.62
C GLY A 165 -9.64 -6.55 7.89
N ILE A 166 -8.51 -7.24 7.91
CA ILE A 166 -7.46 -7.06 6.92
C ILE A 166 -7.79 -8.01 5.78
N THR A 167 -8.04 -7.46 4.59
CA THR A 167 -8.15 -8.26 3.38
C THR A 167 -6.79 -8.20 2.67
N ALA A 168 -6.16 -9.36 2.52
CA ALA A 168 -4.94 -9.52 1.76
C ALA A 168 -5.32 -10.14 0.42
N GLY A 169 -5.04 -9.44 -0.67
CA GLY A 169 -5.36 -9.91 -2.02
C GLY A 169 -4.48 -9.25 -3.09
N SER A 170 -4.45 -9.86 -4.26
CA SER A 170 -3.94 -9.22 -5.44
C SER A 170 -4.97 -8.19 -5.96
N VAL A 171 -4.55 -7.29 -6.88
CA VAL A 171 -5.45 -6.31 -7.51
C VAL A 171 -6.67 -6.98 -8.15
N HIS A 172 -6.56 -8.24 -8.56
CA HIS A 172 -7.67 -9.03 -9.11
C HIS A 172 -8.78 -9.31 -8.10
N ASP A 173 -8.46 -9.54 -6.83
CA ASP A 173 -9.45 -9.83 -5.79
C ASP A 173 -10.31 -8.62 -5.43
N LEU A 174 -9.83 -7.41 -5.69
CA LEU A 174 -10.59 -6.18 -5.47
C LEU A 174 -11.75 -5.98 -6.48
N HIS A 175 -11.70 -6.64 -7.65
CA HIS A 175 -12.74 -6.54 -8.68
C HIS A 175 -13.85 -7.58 -8.55
N GLU A 176 -13.62 -8.73 -7.94
CA GLU A 176 -14.61 -9.81 -7.89
C GLU A 176 -15.67 -9.68 -6.77
N HIS A 177 -15.45 -8.83 -5.77
CA HIS A 177 -16.42 -8.66 -4.69
C HIS A 177 -17.45 -7.52 -4.92
N GLY A 178 -17.56 -6.97 -6.11
CA GLY A 178 -18.36 -5.78 -6.43
C GLY A 178 -19.66 -5.99 -7.21
N VAL A 179 -20.15 -7.24 -7.48
CA VAL A 179 -21.42 -7.43 -8.17
C VAL A 179 -22.26 -8.48 -7.46
N PRO A 180 -23.33 -8.10 -6.72
CA PRO A 180 -24.37 -9.04 -6.36
C PRO A 180 -25.16 -9.38 -7.63
N GLY A 181 -25.10 -10.65 -8.03
CA GLY A 181 -25.90 -11.18 -9.12
C GLY A 181 -27.39 -10.94 -8.89
N SER A 182 -28.03 -10.34 -9.87
CA SER A 182 -29.47 -10.33 -10.00
C SER A 182 -29.96 -11.78 -10.13
N ALA A 183 -30.66 -12.27 -9.12
CA ALA A 183 -31.46 -13.47 -9.24
C ALA A 183 -32.86 -13.10 -9.73
N GLU A 184 -33.29 -13.75 -10.81
CA GLU A 184 -34.69 -13.87 -11.22
C GLU A 184 -35.49 -14.64 -10.17
#